data_4d4815b37e1dec2a19324b0f930e36b9
#
_entry.id   4d4815b37e1dec2a19324b0f930e36b9
#
_cell.length_a   1.000
_cell.length_b   1.000
_cell.length_c   1.000
_cell.angle_alpha   90.00
_cell.angle_beta   90.00
_cell.angle_gamma   90.00
#
_symmetry.space_group_name_H-M   'P 1'
#
loop_
_entity.id
_entity.type
_entity.pdbx_description
1 polymer ?
#
loop_
_entity_poly.entity_id
_entity_poly.type
_entity_poly.pdbx_seq_one_letter_code
_entity_poly.pdbx_strand_id
1 'polypeptide(L)'
;MSEILGELTITRELPAAPADVFRAYVEPEQFVRFWGPVGTHVPLDTVTIEPVVGGRFDSTMVIDGTGDRHPVRGTITAIREGELLEFVEDGIGMTGSLTFVDLGGGRTRVVMQQRDVPAMYLGPEAEAGLNSSFDRLVEHLAGRG
;
A
#
# COMPACT_ATOMS: atom_id res chain seq x y z
N MET A 1 21.21 10.09 19.71
CA MET A 1 21.36 8.74 19.18
C MET A 1 20.54 8.61 17.91
N SER A 2 21.17 8.17 16.86
CA SER A 2 20.45 8.03 15.60
C SER A 2 19.55 6.80 15.63
N GLU A 3 18.37 6.94 15.04
CA GLU A 3 17.44 5.84 14.89
C GLU A 3 17.98 4.85 13.85
N ILE A 4 17.80 3.55 14.12
CA ILE A 4 18.15 2.50 13.15
C ILE A 4 17.01 2.43 12.12
N LEU A 5 17.35 2.66 10.86
CA LEU A 5 16.41 2.57 9.75
C LEU A 5 16.79 1.39 8.86
N GLY A 6 15.80 0.74 8.30
CA GLY A 6 16.01 -0.42 7.44
C GLY A 6 15.16 -0.39 6.18
N GLU A 7 15.20 -1.50 5.48
CA GLU A 7 14.45 -1.70 4.25
C GLU A 7 13.65 -2.98 4.31
N LEU A 8 12.54 -3.00 3.57
CA LEU A 8 11.65 -4.14 3.51
C LEU A 8 11.18 -4.30 2.06
N THR A 9 11.24 -5.52 1.54
CA THR A 9 10.76 -5.82 0.20
C THR A 9 9.81 -7.01 0.24
N ILE A 10 8.63 -6.84 -0.36
CA ILE A 10 7.65 -7.92 -0.51
C ILE A 10 7.26 -8.01 -1.98
N THR A 11 7.27 -9.22 -2.50
CA THR A 11 6.87 -9.50 -3.89
C THR A 11 5.68 -10.43 -3.89
N ARG A 12 4.62 -10.06 -4.63
CA ARG A 12 3.40 -10.88 -4.75
C ARG A 12 2.92 -10.90 -6.19
N GLU A 13 2.35 -12.04 -6.60
CA GLU A 13 1.66 -12.15 -7.87
C GLU A 13 0.16 -11.97 -7.64
N LEU A 14 -0.48 -11.20 -8.52
CA LEU A 14 -1.89 -10.84 -8.38
C LEU A 14 -2.68 -11.23 -9.63
N PRO A 15 -3.95 -11.66 -9.47
CA PRO A 15 -4.76 -12.17 -10.57
C PRO A 15 -5.47 -11.07 -11.36
N ALA A 16 -4.74 -10.06 -11.79
CA ALA A 16 -5.30 -8.97 -12.59
C ALA A 16 -4.18 -8.30 -13.39
N ALA A 17 -4.54 -7.63 -14.47
CA ALA A 17 -3.60 -6.89 -15.29
C ALA A 17 -3.04 -5.68 -14.54
N PRO A 18 -1.82 -5.21 -14.88
CA PRO A 18 -1.19 -4.08 -14.19
C PRO A 18 -2.06 -2.83 -14.08
N ALA A 19 -2.80 -2.49 -15.13
CA ALA A 19 -3.68 -1.32 -15.08
C ALA A 19 -4.79 -1.49 -14.04
N ASP A 20 -5.32 -2.69 -13.87
CA ASP A 20 -6.38 -2.96 -12.89
C ASP A 20 -5.84 -2.95 -11.46
N VAL A 21 -4.65 -3.51 -11.27
CA VAL A 21 -3.98 -3.48 -9.95
C VAL A 21 -3.65 -2.04 -9.57
N PHE A 22 -3.10 -1.29 -10.50
CA PHE A 22 -2.77 0.12 -10.28
C PHE A 22 -4.01 0.92 -9.87
N ARG A 23 -5.13 0.74 -10.59
CA ARG A 23 -6.38 1.43 -10.25
C ARG A 23 -6.86 1.10 -8.84
N ALA A 24 -6.67 -0.14 -8.39
CA ALA A 24 -7.06 -0.52 -7.03
C ALA A 24 -6.32 0.33 -5.98
N TYR A 25 -5.09 0.70 -6.26
CA TYR A 25 -4.30 1.54 -5.35
C TYR A 25 -4.65 3.03 -5.40
N VAL A 26 -5.17 3.53 -6.51
CA VAL A 26 -5.42 4.97 -6.66
C VAL A 26 -6.90 5.36 -6.61
N GLU A 27 -7.82 4.40 -6.69
CA GLU A 27 -9.25 4.66 -6.54
C GLU A 27 -9.66 4.40 -5.09
N PRO A 28 -10.12 5.43 -4.36
CA PRO A 28 -10.44 5.30 -2.94
C PRO A 28 -11.41 4.16 -2.61
N GLU A 29 -12.44 3.94 -3.42
CA GLU A 29 -13.42 2.89 -3.19
C GLU A 29 -12.81 1.49 -3.25
N GLN A 30 -11.78 1.30 -4.06
CA GLN A 30 -11.05 0.04 -4.12
C GLN A 30 -10.01 -0.04 -3.01
N PHE A 31 -9.27 1.04 -2.82
CA PHE A 31 -8.18 1.14 -1.84
C PHE A 31 -8.62 0.70 -0.45
N VAL A 32 -9.80 1.16 -0.01
CA VAL A 32 -10.31 0.84 1.33
C VAL A 32 -10.66 -0.64 1.51
N ARG A 33 -10.75 -1.41 0.44
CA ARG A 33 -11.09 -2.83 0.51
C ARG A 33 -9.93 -3.70 0.98
N PHE A 34 -8.70 -3.25 0.79
CA PHE A 34 -7.54 -4.11 1.07
C PHE A 34 -6.42 -3.43 1.82
N TRP A 35 -6.38 -2.10 1.88
CA TRP A 35 -5.27 -1.40 2.50
C TRP A 35 -5.26 -1.62 4.01
N GLY A 36 -4.09 -2.02 4.53
CA GLY A 36 -3.91 -2.33 5.93
C GLY A 36 -4.06 -3.82 6.24
N PRO A 37 -3.43 -4.29 7.31
CA PRO A 37 -3.48 -5.70 7.67
C PRO A 37 -4.88 -6.14 8.12
N VAL A 38 -5.13 -7.45 8.09
CA VAL A 38 -6.36 -8.03 8.62
C VAL A 38 -6.52 -7.60 10.09
N GLY A 39 -7.72 -7.21 10.47
CA GLY A 39 -8.00 -6.66 11.80
C GLY A 39 -8.05 -5.13 11.80
N THR A 40 -7.89 -4.51 10.64
CA THR A 40 -8.00 -3.07 10.47
C THR A 40 -8.92 -2.74 9.31
N HIS A 41 -9.38 -1.50 9.26
CA HIS A 41 -10.11 -0.99 8.10
C HIS A 41 -9.80 0.47 7.90
N VAL A 42 -10.08 0.96 6.68
CA VAL A 42 -9.88 2.36 6.32
C VAL A 42 -11.23 2.96 5.94
N PRO A 43 -11.76 3.90 6.73
CA PRO A 43 -13.00 4.58 6.35
C PRO A 43 -12.80 5.41 5.08
N LEU A 44 -13.74 5.31 4.17
CA LEU A 44 -13.64 5.98 2.86
C LEU A 44 -13.47 7.50 2.97
N ASP A 45 -14.14 8.11 3.93
CA ASP A 45 -14.08 9.56 4.13
C ASP A 45 -12.71 10.06 4.62
N THR A 46 -11.80 9.15 5.00
CA THR A 46 -10.43 9.52 5.41
C THR A 46 -9.43 9.47 4.25
N VAL A 47 -9.84 8.96 3.09
CA VAL A 47 -8.92 8.73 1.98
C VAL A 47 -8.89 9.94 1.06
N THR A 48 -7.68 10.44 0.79
CA THR A 48 -7.44 11.44 -0.24
C THR A 48 -6.28 10.95 -1.08
N ILE A 49 -6.56 10.60 -2.33
CA ILE A 49 -5.55 10.15 -3.28
C ILE A 49 -5.61 11.04 -4.51
N GLU A 50 -4.53 11.76 -4.74
CA GLU A 50 -4.35 12.60 -5.91
C GLU A 50 -3.23 11.98 -6.75
N PRO A 51 -3.55 11.23 -7.82
CA PRO A 51 -2.57 10.39 -8.51
C PRO A 51 -1.65 11.18 -9.44
N VAL A 52 -0.92 12.11 -8.87
CA VAL A 52 0.05 12.95 -9.58
C VAL A 52 1.26 13.18 -8.66
N VAL A 53 2.40 13.50 -9.24
CA VAL A 53 3.58 13.87 -8.43
C VAL A 53 3.26 15.11 -7.60
N GLY A 54 3.58 15.04 -6.31
CA GLY A 54 3.24 16.09 -5.35
C GLY A 54 1.83 15.95 -4.79
N GLY A 55 1.02 15.01 -5.30
CA GLY A 55 -0.34 14.77 -4.84
C GLY A 55 -0.39 14.08 -3.49
N ARG A 56 -1.57 14.07 -2.88
CA ARG A 56 -1.77 13.47 -1.58
C ARG A 56 -2.00 11.95 -1.70
N PHE A 57 -1.57 11.25 -0.67
CA PHE A 57 -1.82 9.81 -0.52
C PHE A 57 -2.11 9.58 0.97
N ASP A 58 -3.28 10.05 1.40
CA ASP A 58 -3.67 10.10 2.81
C ASP A 58 -4.75 9.09 3.12
N SER A 59 -4.66 8.48 4.30
CA SER A 59 -5.71 7.59 4.80
C SER A 59 -5.60 7.48 6.32
N THR A 60 -6.65 6.99 6.97
CA THR A 60 -6.63 6.66 8.39
C THR A 60 -6.93 5.18 8.56
N MET A 61 -6.03 4.45 9.19
CA MET A 61 -6.24 3.04 9.52
C MET A 61 -6.88 2.95 10.89
N VAL A 62 -7.98 2.20 11.01
CA VAL A 62 -8.68 1.99 12.27
C VAL A 62 -8.53 0.53 12.69
N ILE A 63 -8.14 0.31 13.94
CA ILE A 63 -8.00 -1.04 14.49
C ILE A 63 -9.38 -1.50 14.97
N ASP A 64 -9.87 -2.61 14.39
CA ASP A 64 -11.25 -3.08 14.60
C ASP A 64 -11.57 -3.37 16.07
N GLY A 65 -10.62 -3.98 16.78
CA GLY A 65 -10.86 -4.39 18.17
C GLY A 65 -10.93 -3.26 19.19
N THR A 66 -10.25 -2.14 18.91
CA THR A 66 -10.12 -1.04 19.86
C THR A 66 -10.71 0.27 19.35
N GLY A 67 -10.85 0.42 18.05
CA GLY A 67 -11.24 1.68 17.43
C GLY A 67 -10.12 2.71 17.36
N ASP A 68 -8.90 2.33 17.70
CA ASP A 68 -7.74 3.23 17.61
C ASP A 68 -7.53 3.67 16.18
N ARG A 69 -7.23 4.95 16.00
CA ARG A 69 -7.07 5.56 14.68
C ARG A 69 -5.61 5.94 14.43
N HIS A 70 -5.11 5.56 13.27
CA HIS A 70 -3.73 5.82 12.87
C HIS A 70 -3.73 6.56 11.54
N PRO A 71 -3.75 7.90 11.56
CA PRO A 71 -3.69 8.68 10.32
C PRO A 71 -2.31 8.54 9.67
N VAL A 72 -2.32 8.34 8.36
CA VAL A 72 -1.11 8.28 7.54
C VAL A 72 -1.22 9.36 6.46
N ARG A 73 -0.24 10.23 6.40
CA ARG A 73 -0.20 11.31 5.41
C ARG A 73 0.99 11.09 4.50
N GLY A 74 0.72 10.95 3.22
CA GLY A 74 1.76 10.70 2.23
C GLY A 74 1.75 11.72 1.10
N THR A 75 2.91 11.86 0.49
CA THR A 75 3.10 12.68 -0.71
C THR A 75 3.61 11.77 -1.82
N ILE A 76 2.96 11.81 -2.98
CA ILE A 76 3.39 11.01 -4.12
C ILE A 76 4.64 11.65 -4.72
N THR A 77 5.72 10.88 -4.82
CA THR A 77 7.01 11.33 -5.33
C THR A 77 7.30 10.86 -6.74
N ALA A 78 6.69 9.76 -7.16
CA ALA A 78 6.79 9.27 -8.53
C ALA A 78 5.57 8.44 -8.85
N ILE A 79 5.07 8.56 -10.08
CA ILE A 79 3.89 7.81 -10.51
C ILE A 79 3.93 7.62 -12.01
N ARG A 80 3.66 6.38 -12.46
CA ARG A 80 3.42 6.05 -13.87
C ARG A 80 2.29 5.03 -13.90
N GLU A 81 1.24 5.37 -14.62
CA GLU A 81 0.04 4.54 -14.68
C GLU A 81 0.39 3.10 -15.08
N GLY A 82 -0.04 2.14 -14.26
CA GLY A 82 0.18 0.72 -14.50
C GLY A 82 1.61 0.24 -14.29
N GLU A 83 2.53 1.09 -13.86
CA GLU A 83 3.94 0.74 -13.74
C GLU A 83 4.54 1.04 -12.37
N LEU A 84 4.24 2.21 -11.80
CA LEU A 84 4.93 2.67 -10.59
C LEU A 84 4.06 3.61 -9.77
N LEU A 85 4.08 3.40 -8.46
CA LEU A 85 3.54 4.35 -7.48
C LEU A 85 4.54 4.45 -6.33
N GLU A 86 5.11 5.63 -6.13
CA GLU A 86 6.04 5.88 -5.03
C GLU A 86 5.55 7.05 -4.19
N PHE A 87 5.64 6.90 -2.89
CA PHE A 87 5.21 7.95 -1.96
C PHE A 87 6.12 7.98 -0.73
N VAL A 88 6.16 9.13 -0.07
CA VAL A 88 6.85 9.27 1.22
C VAL A 88 5.81 9.58 2.29
N GLU A 89 5.95 8.95 3.45
CA GLU A 89 5.12 9.25 4.60
C GLU A 89 5.69 10.50 5.29
N ASP A 90 4.93 11.59 5.27
CA ASP A 90 5.42 12.91 5.65
C ASP A 90 5.97 12.98 7.08
N GLY A 91 5.34 12.27 8.02
CA GLY A 91 5.72 12.37 9.43
C GLY A 91 7.04 11.70 9.79
N ILE A 92 7.31 10.55 9.19
CA ILE A 92 8.49 9.73 9.55
C ILE A 92 9.50 9.58 8.42
N GLY A 93 9.20 10.09 7.24
CA GLY A 93 10.12 10.03 6.11
C GLY A 93 10.28 8.65 5.47
N MET A 94 9.44 7.69 5.86
CA MET A 94 9.48 6.36 5.26
C MET A 94 8.98 6.43 3.81
N THR A 95 9.77 5.85 2.90
CA THR A 95 9.41 5.81 1.49
C THR A 95 8.81 4.44 1.14
N GLY A 96 7.66 4.45 0.47
CA GLY A 96 7.05 3.24 -0.07
C GLY A 96 7.01 3.32 -1.57
N SER A 97 7.31 2.21 -2.25
CA SER A 97 7.17 2.14 -3.70
C SER A 97 6.52 0.81 -4.10
N LEU A 98 5.69 0.90 -5.14
CA LEU A 98 5.02 -0.24 -5.74
C LEU A 98 5.36 -0.24 -7.21
N THR A 99 5.99 -1.33 -7.65
CA THR A 99 6.30 -1.54 -9.07
C THR A 99 5.38 -2.65 -9.58
N PHE A 100 4.75 -2.42 -10.71
CA PHE A 100 3.78 -3.35 -11.30
C PHE A 100 4.39 -3.95 -12.57
N VAL A 101 4.67 -5.25 -12.53
CA VAL A 101 5.30 -5.97 -13.65
C VAL A 101 4.26 -6.86 -14.33
N ASP A 102 4.06 -6.65 -15.62
CA ASP A 102 3.11 -7.44 -16.40
C ASP A 102 3.69 -8.85 -16.63
N LEU A 103 3.00 -9.87 -16.13
CA LEU A 103 3.39 -11.27 -16.34
C LEU A 103 2.69 -11.90 -17.55
N GLY A 104 1.79 -11.15 -18.20
CA GLY A 104 0.96 -11.69 -19.27
C GLY A 104 -0.23 -12.48 -18.72
N GLY A 105 -1.21 -12.74 -19.57
CA GLY A 105 -2.38 -13.52 -19.18
C GLY A 105 -3.26 -12.90 -18.11
N GLY A 106 -3.20 -11.58 -17.94
CA GLY A 106 -4.00 -10.90 -16.91
C GLY A 106 -3.43 -11.08 -15.50
N ARG A 107 -2.12 -11.22 -15.37
CA ARG A 107 -1.44 -11.37 -14.09
C ARG A 107 -0.36 -10.32 -13.92
N THR A 108 -0.15 -9.89 -12.70
CA THR A 108 0.83 -8.86 -12.35
C THR A 108 1.68 -9.32 -11.18
N ARG A 109 2.98 -9.02 -11.26
CA ARG A 109 3.86 -9.12 -10.09
C ARG A 109 4.00 -7.71 -9.51
N VAL A 110 3.63 -7.56 -8.24
CA VAL A 110 3.86 -6.32 -7.51
C VAL A 110 5.09 -6.48 -6.65
N VAL A 111 6.01 -5.54 -6.77
CA VAL A 111 7.18 -5.45 -5.89
C VAL A 111 6.98 -4.22 -5.01
N MET A 112 6.75 -4.45 -3.73
CA MET A 112 6.64 -3.38 -2.75
C MET A 112 7.96 -3.25 -2.02
N GLN A 113 8.52 -2.04 -2.02
CA GLN A 113 9.72 -1.72 -1.27
C GLN A 113 9.42 -0.59 -0.30
N GLN A 114 9.87 -0.75 0.94
CA GLN A 114 9.83 0.32 1.93
C GLN A 114 11.25 0.62 2.34
N ARG A 115 11.61 1.89 2.36
CA ARG A 115 12.94 2.36 2.72
C ARG A 115 12.84 3.36 3.86
N ASP A 116 13.93 3.50 4.60
CA ASP A 116 14.00 4.35 5.78
C ASP A 116 12.92 3.98 6.80
N VAL A 117 12.75 2.67 6.99
CA VAL A 117 11.74 2.11 7.88
C VAL A 117 12.26 2.08 9.31
N PRO A 118 11.56 2.71 10.27
CA PRO A 118 11.94 2.60 11.67
C PRO A 118 11.98 1.15 12.14
N ALA A 119 12.93 0.83 13.00
CA ALA A 119 13.14 -0.55 13.46
C ALA A 119 11.88 -1.19 14.03
N MET A 120 11.01 -0.41 14.66
CA MET A 120 9.75 -0.90 15.24
C MET A 120 8.78 -1.44 14.18
N TYR A 121 8.95 -1.07 12.92
CA TYR A 121 8.11 -1.51 11.80
C TYR A 121 8.80 -2.56 10.93
N LEU A 122 9.91 -3.13 11.39
CA LEU A 122 10.63 -4.21 10.72
C LEU A 122 10.39 -5.53 11.47
N GLY A 123 10.63 -6.62 10.77
CA GLY A 123 10.56 -7.94 11.37
C GLY A 123 9.36 -8.77 10.91
N PRO A 124 9.23 -10.01 11.40
CA PRO A 124 8.22 -10.96 10.92
C PRO A 124 6.78 -10.48 11.07
N GLU A 125 6.46 -9.77 12.15
CA GLU A 125 5.10 -9.27 12.37
C GLU A 125 4.71 -8.21 11.33
N ALA A 126 5.64 -7.31 11.01
CA ALA A 126 5.40 -6.29 9.99
C ALA A 126 5.21 -6.93 8.62
N GLU A 127 6.07 -7.90 8.28
CA GLU A 127 5.94 -8.63 7.01
C GLU A 127 4.63 -9.39 6.93
N ALA A 128 4.21 -10.04 8.02
CA ALA A 128 2.95 -10.76 8.07
C ALA A 128 1.76 -9.81 7.86
N GLY A 129 1.82 -8.62 8.46
CA GLY A 129 0.78 -7.60 8.29
C GLY A 129 0.67 -7.13 6.85
N LEU A 130 1.79 -6.85 6.21
CA LEU A 130 1.82 -6.43 4.81
C LEU A 130 1.32 -7.54 3.88
N ASN A 131 1.72 -8.79 4.14
CA ASN A 131 1.24 -9.93 3.37
C ASN A 131 -0.27 -10.12 3.54
N SER A 132 -0.82 -9.90 4.72
CA SER A 132 -2.27 -10.01 4.94
C SER A 132 -3.03 -8.95 4.14
N SER A 133 -2.47 -7.77 3.98
CA SER A 133 -3.05 -6.74 3.11
C SER A 133 -3.06 -7.20 1.65
N PHE A 134 -1.97 -7.81 1.18
CA PHE A 134 -1.93 -8.39 -0.16
C PHE A 134 -2.94 -9.53 -0.33
N ASP A 135 -3.16 -10.35 0.69
CA ASP A 135 -4.18 -11.41 0.65
C ASP A 135 -5.57 -10.80 0.43
N ARG A 136 -5.85 -9.67 1.10
CA ARG A 136 -7.11 -8.94 0.90
C ARG A 136 -7.21 -8.37 -0.52
N LEU A 137 -6.09 -7.91 -1.08
CA LEU A 137 -6.06 -7.41 -2.45
C LEU A 137 -6.33 -8.54 -3.45
N VAL A 138 -5.74 -9.71 -3.22
CA VAL A 138 -6.02 -10.89 -4.07
C VAL A 138 -7.51 -11.21 -4.08
N GLU A 139 -8.13 -11.23 -2.92
CA GLU A 139 -9.59 -11.49 -2.81
C GLU A 139 -10.40 -10.42 -3.52
N HIS A 140 -10.03 -9.16 -3.36
CA HIS A 140 -10.71 -8.04 -4.01
C HIS A 140 -10.64 -8.15 -5.54
N LEU A 141 -9.45 -8.42 -6.07
CA LEU A 141 -9.25 -8.52 -7.52
C LEU A 141 -9.95 -9.75 -8.10
N ALA A 142 -9.93 -10.88 -7.39
CA ALA A 142 -10.60 -12.10 -7.84
C ALA A 142 -12.13 -11.93 -7.84
N GLY A 143 -12.67 -11.14 -6.92
CA GLY A 143 -14.11 -10.90 -6.82
C GLY A 143 -14.67 -9.88 -7.80
N ARG A 144 -13.82 -9.22 -8.56
CA ARG A 144 -14.29 -8.22 -9.53
C ARG A 144 -14.97 -8.82 -10.76
N GLY A 145 -14.71 -10.07 -11.00
CA GLY A 145 -15.37 -10.82 -12.08
C GLY A 145 -15.21 -10.24 -13.45
#